data_496797404b45fc03707d35b5c2d1b998
#
_entry.id   496797404b45fc03707d35b5c2d1b998
#
_cell.length_a   1.000
_cell.length_b   1.000
_cell.length_c   1.000
_cell.angle_alpha   90.00
_cell.angle_beta   90.00
_cell.angle_gamma   90.00
#
_symmetry.space_group_name_H-M   'P 1'
#
loop_
_entity.id
_entity.type
_entity.pdbx_description
1 polymer ?
#
loop_
_entity_poly.entity_id
_entity_poly.type
_entity_poly.pdbx_seq_one_letter_code
_entity_poly.pdbx_strand_id
1 'polypeptide(L)'
;MASNKNFEYLGSTFQIQLLNQIIIDKDFSRSIIDVIETSYFENKYFKLIIQMIKEYYTKYEHTPTFDTLEQITKSEIQQPLAAKIIIDTLTKVKESTLEGAEFVQEKSMKFCKQQELQKVMVKAQKIIDTGEFESYDTLEEMVSKALQVGEHEKGTESVFSNLDDVLNEDYRHPIPMGIPGIDRLLKGGLAKGEIGVVLAPTGVGKSTLLKKIANHAFNLGYNVLQIFFEDNPKIIQR
;
A
#
# COMPACT_ATOMS: atom_id res chain seq x y z
N MET A 1 22.43 17.30 -11.68
CA MET A 1 21.04 17.74 -11.84
C MET A 1 20.58 18.30 -10.51
N ALA A 2 20.05 19.52 -10.46
CA ALA A 2 19.54 20.10 -9.22
C ALA A 2 18.37 19.22 -8.73
N SER A 3 18.49 18.69 -7.52
CA SER A 3 17.40 17.92 -6.90
C SER A 3 16.25 18.88 -6.60
N ASN A 4 15.09 18.67 -7.21
CA ASN A 4 13.89 19.43 -6.91
C ASN A 4 13.47 19.09 -5.46
N LYS A 5 13.61 20.06 -4.55
CA LYS A 5 13.34 19.89 -3.12
C LYS A 5 11.88 20.11 -2.74
N ASN A 6 11.08 20.70 -3.61
CA ASN A 6 9.69 21.05 -3.39
C ASN A 6 8.88 20.95 -4.70
N PHE A 7 7.55 21.12 -4.62
CA PHE A 7 6.64 21.08 -5.78
C PHE A 7 6.65 22.36 -6.64
N GLU A 8 7.53 23.31 -6.38
CA GLU A 8 7.60 24.59 -7.11
C GLU A 8 7.76 24.38 -8.62
N TYR A 9 8.59 23.42 -9.01
CA TYR A 9 8.83 23.11 -10.44
C TYR A 9 7.60 22.61 -11.21
N LEU A 10 6.55 22.14 -10.51
CA LEU A 10 5.29 21.71 -11.09
C LEU A 10 4.24 22.84 -11.12
N GLY A 11 4.53 23.97 -10.51
CA GLY A 11 3.69 25.15 -10.48
C GLY A 11 2.57 25.14 -9.42
N SER A 12 1.91 26.28 -9.28
CA SER A 12 0.86 26.46 -8.27
C SER A 12 -0.41 25.69 -8.59
N THR A 13 -0.76 25.55 -9.87
CA THR A 13 -1.94 24.79 -10.29
C THR A 13 -1.84 23.32 -9.88
N PHE A 14 -0.65 22.70 -10.07
CA PHE A 14 -0.40 21.34 -9.62
C PHE A 14 -0.60 21.20 -8.10
N GLN A 15 -0.06 22.15 -7.33
CA GLN A 15 -0.18 22.11 -5.87
C GLN A 15 -1.64 22.26 -5.40
N ILE A 16 -2.44 23.08 -6.10
CA ILE A 16 -3.88 23.24 -5.85
C ILE A 16 -4.62 21.91 -6.15
N GLN A 17 -4.34 21.29 -7.28
CA GLN A 17 -4.93 20.00 -7.64
C GLN A 17 -4.50 18.88 -6.68
N LEU A 18 -3.25 18.89 -6.22
CA LEU A 18 -2.76 17.94 -5.22
C LEU A 18 -3.50 18.08 -3.89
N LEU A 19 -3.69 19.29 -3.40
CA LEU A 19 -4.49 19.54 -2.19
C LEU A 19 -5.94 19.06 -2.37
N ASN A 20 -6.53 19.30 -3.53
CA ASN A 20 -7.86 18.82 -3.85
C ASN A 20 -7.95 17.30 -3.78
N GLN A 21 -7.00 16.59 -4.43
CA GLN A 21 -6.94 15.12 -4.41
C GLN A 21 -6.77 14.56 -2.99
N ILE A 22 -5.93 15.17 -2.17
CA ILE A 22 -5.73 14.75 -0.76
C ILE A 22 -7.02 14.88 0.05
N ILE A 23 -7.88 15.87 -0.23
CA ILE A 23 -9.11 16.10 0.52
C ILE A 23 -10.25 15.21 0.03
N ILE A 24 -10.35 14.97 -1.29
CA ILE A 24 -11.49 14.28 -1.90
C ILE A 24 -11.27 12.78 -1.99
N ASP A 25 -10.09 12.35 -2.44
CA ASP A 25 -9.77 10.95 -2.66
C ASP A 25 -9.18 10.32 -1.38
N LYS A 26 -10.00 9.51 -0.70
CA LYS A 26 -9.63 8.88 0.58
C LYS A 26 -8.50 7.87 0.42
N ASP A 27 -8.45 7.14 -0.69
CA ASP A 27 -7.45 6.10 -0.91
C ASP A 27 -6.10 6.73 -1.25
N PHE A 28 -6.11 7.73 -2.11
CA PHE A 28 -4.93 8.52 -2.37
C PHE A 28 -4.43 9.24 -1.11
N SER A 29 -5.34 9.83 -0.34
CA SER A 29 -4.98 10.49 0.91
C SER A 29 -4.25 9.56 1.88
N ARG A 30 -4.77 8.36 2.12
CA ARG A 30 -4.10 7.34 2.95
C ARG A 30 -2.70 7.02 2.45
N SER A 31 -2.50 7.01 1.12
CA SER A 31 -1.22 6.67 0.52
C SER A 31 -0.16 7.75 0.66
N ILE A 32 -0.56 9.01 0.73
CA ILE A 32 0.38 10.13 0.68
C ILE A 32 0.57 10.85 2.00
N ILE A 33 -0.42 10.77 2.93
CA ILE A 33 -0.44 11.61 4.13
C ILE A 33 0.79 11.43 5.04
N ASP A 34 1.29 10.21 5.13
CA ASP A 34 2.44 9.89 5.97
C ASP A 34 3.76 10.39 5.39
N VAL A 35 3.85 10.48 4.07
CA VAL A 35 5.09 10.81 3.35
C VAL A 35 5.12 12.24 2.81
N ILE A 36 3.97 12.90 2.71
CA ILE A 36 3.92 14.30 2.30
C ILE A 36 4.38 15.21 3.42
N GLU A 37 5.27 16.15 3.14
CA GLU A 37 5.74 17.13 4.13
C GLU A 37 5.34 18.55 3.76
N THR A 38 5.13 19.38 4.78
CA THR A 38 4.86 20.81 4.60
C THR A 38 5.98 21.51 3.86
N SER A 39 7.22 21.05 4.02
CA SER A 39 8.42 21.55 3.36
C SER A 39 8.38 21.42 1.83
N TYR A 40 7.57 20.51 1.29
CA TYR A 40 7.43 20.28 -0.15
C TYR A 40 6.61 21.36 -0.85
N PHE A 41 5.91 22.20 -0.11
CA PHE A 41 5.15 23.34 -0.63
C PHE A 41 5.95 24.64 -0.43
N GLU A 42 5.90 25.56 -1.40
CA GLU A 42 6.53 26.87 -1.28
C GLU A 42 5.63 27.85 -0.54
N ASN A 43 4.34 27.87 -0.93
CA ASN A 43 3.36 28.80 -0.39
C ASN A 43 3.05 28.48 1.08
N LYS A 44 3.23 29.48 1.96
CA LYS A 44 2.97 29.34 3.40
C LYS A 44 1.53 28.92 3.73
N TYR A 45 0.56 29.27 2.92
CA TYR A 45 -0.85 28.89 3.14
C TYR A 45 -1.11 27.43 2.75
N PHE A 46 -0.44 26.94 1.71
CA PHE A 46 -0.47 25.49 1.39
C PHE A 46 0.18 24.66 2.51
N LYS A 47 1.31 25.16 3.07
CA LYS A 47 1.94 24.50 4.23
C LYS A 47 0.98 24.39 5.41
N LEU A 48 0.27 25.46 5.73
CA LEU A 48 -0.72 25.48 6.82
C LEU A 48 -1.90 24.53 6.54
N ILE A 49 -2.41 24.50 5.32
CA ILE A 49 -3.49 23.58 4.94
C ILE A 49 -3.04 22.12 5.10
N ILE A 50 -1.86 21.76 4.59
CA ILE A 50 -1.31 20.40 4.76
C ILE A 50 -1.09 20.06 6.23
N GLN A 51 -0.59 21.03 7.03
CA GLN A 51 -0.43 20.82 8.46
C GLN A 51 -1.75 20.53 9.14
N MET A 52 -2.79 21.32 8.89
CA MET A 52 -4.14 21.10 9.44
C MET A 52 -4.70 19.74 9.02
N ILE A 53 -4.50 19.32 7.76
CA ILE A 53 -4.94 18.01 7.27
C ILE A 53 -4.21 16.89 8.03
N LYS A 54 -2.89 16.99 8.21
CA LYS A 54 -2.09 15.97 8.94
C LYS A 54 -2.47 15.88 10.41
N GLU A 55 -2.64 17.00 11.09
CA GLU A 55 -3.05 17.05 12.50
C GLU A 55 -4.45 16.45 12.69
N TYR A 56 -5.38 16.76 11.79
CA TYR A 56 -6.71 16.19 11.79
C TYR A 56 -6.66 14.67 11.53
N TYR A 57 -5.90 14.24 10.54
CA TYR A 57 -5.74 12.83 10.19
C TYR A 57 -5.13 12.02 11.35
N THR A 58 -4.11 12.55 12.01
CA THR A 58 -3.49 11.91 13.19
C THR A 58 -4.50 11.72 14.33
N LYS A 59 -5.48 12.60 14.47
CA LYS A 59 -6.46 12.56 15.56
C LYS A 59 -7.67 11.69 15.24
N TYR A 60 -8.11 11.69 13.99
CA TYR A 60 -9.40 11.10 13.59
C TYR A 60 -9.28 9.96 12.57
N GLU A 61 -8.07 9.65 12.11
CA GLU A 61 -7.75 8.57 11.16
C GLU A 61 -8.44 8.70 9.79
N HIS A 62 -8.95 9.88 9.47
CA HIS A 62 -9.51 10.21 8.16
C HIS A 62 -9.25 11.67 7.80
N THR A 63 -9.30 12.00 6.51
CA THR A 63 -9.11 13.37 6.03
C THR A 63 -10.30 14.26 6.36
N PRO A 64 -10.05 15.54 6.70
CA PRO A 64 -11.11 16.52 6.89
C PRO A 64 -11.79 16.88 5.56
N THR A 65 -13.07 17.26 5.62
CA THR A 65 -13.78 17.87 4.50
C THR A 65 -13.38 19.35 4.34
N PHE A 66 -13.70 19.95 3.19
CA PHE A 66 -13.50 21.39 2.99
C PHE A 66 -14.19 22.24 4.09
N ASP A 67 -15.42 21.88 4.44
CA ASP A 67 -16.19 22.58 5.46
C ASP A 67 -15.54 22.45 6.85
N THR A 68 -14.98 21.28 7.16
CA THR A 68 -14.21 21.04 8.39
C THR A 68 -12.95 21.90 8.42
N LEU A 69 -12.21 21.98 7.31
CA LEU A 69 -11.00 22.82 7.21
C LEU A 69 -11.32 24.31 7.37
N GLU A 70 -12.45 24.78 6.82
CA GLU A 70 -12.91 26.15 7.06
C GLU A 70 -13.22 26.40 8.53
N GLN A 71 -13.87 25.46 9.22
CA GLN A 71 -14.17 25.58 10.66
C GLN A 71 -12.88 25.61 11.49
N ILE A 72 -11.93 24.71 11.22
CA ILE A 72 -10.61 24.69 11.87
C ILE A 72 -9.90 26.03 11.64
N THR A 73 -9.89 26.53 10.39
CA THR A 73 -9.27 27.82 10.06
C THR A 73 -9.86 28.97 10.86
N LYS A 74 -11.19 29.02 11.01
CA LYS A 74 -11.90 30.06 11.77
C LYS A 74 -11.65 29.96 13.28
N SER A 75 -11.44 28.76 13.82
CA SER A 75 -11.23 28.53 15.26
C SER A 75 -9.77 28.71 15.69
N GLU A 76 -8.81 28.32 14.86
CA GLU A 76 -7.39 28.25 15.26
C GLU A 76 -6.55 29.43 14.75
N ILE A 77 -6.94 30.04 13.62
CA ILE A 77 -6.18 31.15 13.05
C ILE A 77 -6.66 32.49 13.63
N GLN A 78 -5.87 33.04 14.56
CA GLN A 78 -6.18 34.29 15.25
C GLN A 78 -6.12 35.54 14.35
N GLN A 79 -5.35 35.50 13.26
CA GLN A 79 -5.19 36.62 12.34
C GLN A 79 -6.30 36.63 11.26
N PRO A 80 -7.25 37.59 11.27
CA PRO A 80 -8.38 37.59 10.35
C PRO A 80 -7.99 37.59 8.87
N LEU A 81 -6.91 38.32 8.53
CA LEU A 81 -6.41 38.38 7.16
C LEU A 81 -5.85 37.03 6.70
N ALA A 82 -5.10 36.35 7.54
CA ALA A 82 -4.56 35.01 7.22
C ALA A 82 -5.68 33.99 7.08
N ALA A 83 -6.65 33.99 8.00
CA ALA A 83 -7.82 33.12 7.92
C ALA A 83 -8.61 33.33 6.61
N LYS A 84 -8.84 34.57 6.21
CA LYS A 84 -9.49 34.90 4.93
C LYS A 84 -8.72 34.32 3.73
N ILE A 85 -7.41 34.52 3.67
CA ILE A 85 -6.58 34.01 2.55
C ILE A 85 -6.61 32.47 2.49
N ILE A 86 -6.60 31.79 3.64
CA ILE A 86 -6.69 30.32 3.68
C ILE A 86 -8.05 29.87 3.16
N ILE A 87 -9.16 30.52 3.59
CA ILE A 87 -10.52 30.19 3.11
C ILE A 87 -10.63 30.44 1.60
N ASP A 88 -10.13 31.58 1.09
CA ASP A 88 -10.10 31.87 -0.34
C ASP A 88 -9.26 30.83 -1.11
N THR A 89 -8.19 30.32 -0.50
CA THR A 89 -7.37 29.25 -1.06
C THR A 89 -8.12 27.91 -1.09
N LEU A 90 -8.80 27.55 0.00
CA LEU A 90 -9.63 26.35 0.07
C LEU A 90 -10.77 26.37 -0.95
N THR A 91 -11.37 27.54 -1.19
CA THR A 91 -12.37 27.71 -2.25
C THR A 91 -11.77 27.43 -3.64
N LYS A 92 -10.59 27.98 -3.94
CA LYS A 92 -9.88 27.70 -5.19
C LYS A 92 -9.51 26.22 -5.34
N VAL A 93 -9.11 25.57 -4.26
CA VAL A 93 -8.82 24.13 -4.23
C VAL A 93 -10.10 23.34 -4.53
N LYS A 94 -11.23 23.69 -3.92
CA LYS A 94 -12.53 23.04 -4.12
C LYS A 94 -13.04 23.18 -5.55
N GLU A 95 -12.83 24.33 -6.16
CA GLU A 95 -13.24 24.64 -7.54
C GLU A 95 -12.27 24.13 -8.60
N SER A 96 -11.12 23.59 -8.20
CA SER A 96 -10.14 23.07 -9.17
C SER A 96 -10.69 21.86 -9.92
N THR A 97 -10.37 21.78 -11.22
CA THR A 97 -10.81 20.68 -12.07
C THR A 97 -10.11 19.37 -11.69
N LEU A 98 -10.87 18.27 -11.75
CA LEU A 98 -10.34 16.91 -11.53
C LEU A 98 -9.65 16.33 -12.78
N GLU A 99 -9.58 17.10 -13.87
CA GLU A 99 -8.88 16.67 -15.07
C GLU A 99 -7.39 16.44 -14.76
N GLY A 100 -6.90 15.24 -15.07
CA GLY A 100 -5.51 14.86 -14.78
C GLY A 100 -5.24 14.43 -13.34
N ALA A 101 -6.26 14.04 -12.58
CA ALA A 101 -6.11 13.53 -11.20
C ALA A 101 -5.05 12.44 -11.09
N GLU A 102 -5.08 11.44 -11.97
CA GLU A 102 -4.10 10.34 -12.01
C GLU A 102 -2.67 10.86 -12.21
N PHE A 103 -2.48 11.84 -13.08
CA PHE A 103 -1.16 12.46 -13.29
C PHE A 103 -0.66 13.15 -12.02
N VAL A 104 -1.53 13.88 -11.32
CA VAL A 104 -1.18 14.57 -10.08
C VAL A 104 -0.82 13.57 -8.99
N GLN A 105 -1.61 12.51 -8.83
CA GLN A 105 -1.38 11.43 -7.88
C GLN A 105 -0.05 10.71 -8.17
N GLU A 106 0.17 10.27 -9.41
CA GLU A 106 1.39 9.59 -9.81
C GLU A 106 2.65 10.45 -9.61
N LYS A 107 2.59 11.72 -10.02
CA LYS A 107 3.74 12.64 -9.92
C LYS A 107 4.08 13.01 -8.49
N SER A 108 3.07 13.28 -7.67
CA SER A 108 3.30 13.60 -6.25
C SER A 108 3.84 12.40 -5.49
N MET A 109 3.34 11.19 -5.76
CA MET A 109 3.83 9.97 -5.14
C MET A 109 5.28 9.65 -5.53
N LYS A 110 5.62 9.76 -6.83
CA LYS A 110 7.00 9.62 -7.31
C LYS A 110 7.94 10.64 -6.66
N PHE A 111 7.48 11.88 -6.50
CA PHE A 111 8.25 12.91 -5.81
C PHE A 111 8.47 12.56 -4.34
N CYS A 112 7.43 12.19 -3.59
CA CYS A 112 7.54 11.79 -2.19
C CYS A 112 8.47 10.59 -2.02
N LYS A 113 8.33 9.54 -2.85
CA LYS A 113 9.24 8.38 -2.87
C LYS A 113 10.70 8.80 -3.08
N GLN A 114 10.95 9.71 -4.01
CA GLN A 114 12.29 10.25 -4.26
C GLN A 114 12.85 11.01 -3.05
N GLN A 115 12.04 11.83 -2.37
CA GLN A 115 12.46 12.57 -1.18
C GLN A 115 12.77 11.63 -0.02
N GLU A 116 11.94 10.61 0.22
CA GLU A 116 12.21 9.61 1.26
C GLU A 116 13.51 8.85 0.99
N LEU A 117 13.75 8.40 -0.24
CA LEU A 117 15.01 7.78 -0.62
C LEU A 117 16.22 8.70 -0.39
N GLN A 118 16.10 9.99 -0.72
CA GLN A 118 17.18 10.95 -0.45
C GLN A 118 17.49 11.10 1.04
N LYS A 119 16.46 11.15 1.90
CA LYS A 119 16.63 11.19 3.36
C LYS A 119 17.37 9.96 3.87
N VAL A 120 16.98 8.78 3.37
CA VAL A 120 17.63 7.52 3.73
C VAL A 120 19.09 7.51 3.28
N MET A 121 19.39 7.97 2.07
CA MET A 121 20.77 8.06 1.58
C MET A 121 21.65 8.98 2.42
N VAL A 122 21.11 10.14 2.84
CA VAL A 122 21.83 11.07 3.73
C VAL A 122 22.11 10.43 5.10
N LYS A 123 21.15 9.66 5.65
CA LYS A 123 21.35 8.93 6.90
C LYS A 123 22.36 7.79 6.72
N ALA A 124 22.26 7.04 5.62
CA ALA A 124 23.20 5.99 5.28
C ALA A 124 24.65 6.51 5.23
N GLN A 125 24.85 7.66 4.56
CA GLN A 125 26.17 8.29 4.51
C GLN A 125 26.71 8.60 5.91
N LYS A 126 25.86 9.13 6.80
CA LYS A 126 26.28 9.41 8.18
C LYS A 126 26.69 8.14 8.94
N ILE A 127 25.90 7.07 8.83
CA ILE A 127 26.19 5.78 9.48
C ILE A 127 27.54 5.21 8.99
N ILE A 128 27.79 5.33 7.68
CA ILE A 128 29.07 4.87 7.08
C ILE A 128 30.22 5.74 7.59
N ASP A 129 30.05 7.06 7.63
CA ASP A 129 31.10 8.00 8.08
C ASP A 129 31.42 7.86 9.57
N THR A 130 30.44 7.49 10.41
CA THR A 130 30.61 7.27 11.85
C THR A 130 31.12 5.86 12.19
N GLY A 131 31.00 4.90 11.27
CA GLY A 131 31.42 3.50 11.46
C GLY A 131 30.53 2.73 12.45
N GLU A 132 29.28 3.14 12.64
CA GLU A 132 28.31 2.49 13.52
C GLU A 132 27.70 1.24 12.84
N PHE A 133 28.46 0.14 12.84
CA PHE A 133 28.06 -1.11 12.15
C PHE A 133 26.77 -1.75 12.69
N GLU A 134 26.45 -1.55 13.96
CA GLU A 134 25.22 -2.05 14.59
C GLU A 134 23.94 -1.40 13.99
N SER A 135 24.08 -0.30 13.26
CA SER A 135 22.98 0.42 12.62
C SER A 135 22.63 -0.05 11.21
N TYR A 136 23.31 -1.08 10.68
CA TYR A 136 23.07 -1.54 9.29
C TYR A 136 21.71 -2.21 9.11
N ASP A 137 21.22 -2.97 10.09
CA ASP A 137 19.88 -3.58 10.06
C ASP A 137 18.80 -2.49 10.01
N THR A 138 18.99 -1.41 10.76
CA THR A 138 18.11 -0.23 10.73
C THR A 138 18.12 0.44 9.36
N LEU A 139 19.25 0.47 8.68
CA LEU A 139 19.37 1.04 7.35
C LEU A 139 18.60 0.23 6.31
N GLU A 140 18.67 -1.11 6.37
CA GLU A 140 17.91 -2.00 5.49
C GLU A 140 16.40 -1.74 5.63
N GLU A 141 15.89 -1.68 6.88
CA GLU A 141 14.48 -1.34 7.13
C GLU A 141 14.09 0.03 6.56
N MET A 142 14.95 1.04 6.72
CA MET A 142 14.67 2.39 6.22
C MET A 142 14.63 2.44 4.68
N VAL A 143 15.56 1.75 4.01
CA VAL A 143 15.56 1.62 2.54
C VAL A 143 14.31 0.90 2.08
N SER A 144 13.97 -0.22 2.71
CA SER A 144 12.76 -0.99 2.38
C SER A 144 11.50 -0.14 2.53
N LYS A 145 11.34 0.57 3.64
CA LYS A 145 10.20 1.49 3.85
C LYS A 145 10.14 2.60 2.80
N ALA A 146 11.28 3.21 2.45
CA ALA A 146 11.32 4.26 1.44
C ALA A 146 10.97 3.75 0.03
N LEU A 147 11.30 2.50 -0.29
CA LEU A 147 10.92 1.86 -1.55
C LEU A 147 9.43 1.50 -1.60
N GLN A 148 8.83 1.17 -0.47
CA GLN A 148 7.41 0.85 -0.35
C GLN A 148 6.49 2.08 -0.31
N VAL A 149 7.03 3.30 -0.26
CA VAL A 149 6.23 4.52 -0.34
C VAL A 149 5.33 4.49 -1.58
N GLY A 150 4.02 4.60 -1.38
CA GLY A 150 3.01 4.54 -2.43
C GLY A 150 2.65 3.14 -2.93
N GLU A 151 3.31 2.11 -2.44
CA GLU A 151 2.86 0.74 -2.58
C GLU A 151 1.93 0.47 -1.39
N HIS A 152 0.68 0.93 -1.48
CA HIS A 152 -0.32 0.32 -0.62
C HIS A 152 -0.33 -1.17 -0.97
N GLU A 153 -0.17 -1.99 0.03
CA GLU A 153 -0.72 -3.33 -0.05
C GLU A 153 -2.14 -3.17 -0.62
N LYS A 154 -2.33 -3.58 -1.85
CA LYS A 154 -3.65 -3.91 -2.38
C LYS A 154 -4.12 -5.08 -1.54
N GLY A 155 -4.58 -4.81 -0.33
CA GLY A 155 -4.83 -5.95 0.52
C GLY A 155 -5.20 -5.66 1.95
N THR A 156 -5.98 -4.65 2.17
CA THR A 156 -7.11 -4.76 3.07
C THR A 156 -8.25 -3.99 2.44
N GLU A 157 -8.69 -4.47 1.27
CA GLU A 157 -10.10 -4.30 0.94
C GLU A 157 -10.82 -4.70 2.21
N SER A 158 -11.51 -3.75 2.81
CA SER A 158 -12.31 -4.03 4.00
C SER A 158 -13.09 -5.30 3.69
N VAL A 159 -12.95 -6.35 4.48
CA VAL A 159 -13.72 -7.60 4.32
C VAL A 159 -15.21 -7.30 4.14
N PHE A 160 -15.65 -6.15 4.61
CA PHE A 160 -17.01 -5.65 4.52
C PHE A 160 -17.35 -4.91 3.21
N SER A 161 -16.37 -4.43 2.42
CA SER A 161 -16.66 -3.78 1.13
C SER A 161 -16.99 -4.76 0.01
N ASN A 162 -16.56 -6.02 0.15
CA ASN A 162 -16.80 -7.10 -0.82
C ASN A 162 -17.59 -8.27 -0.20
N LEU A 163 -18.49 -7.98 0.77
CA LEU A 163 -19.26 -9.02 1.44
C LEU A 163 -20.10 -9.83 0.46
N ASP A 164 -20.65 -9.22 -0.58
CA ASP A 164 -21.42 -9.88 -1.63
C ASP A 164 -20.54 -10.81 -2.48
N ASP A 165 -19.28 -10.46 -2.71
CA ASP A 165 -18.32 -11.31 -3.43
C ASP A 165 -17.82 -12.48 -2.55
N VAL A 166 -17.64 -12.23 -1.24
CA VAL A 166 -17.22 -13.26 -0.27
C VAL A 166 -18.35 -14.25 0.00
N LEU A 167 -19.62 -13.84 -0.11
CA LEU A 167 -20.78 -14.69 0.10
C LEU A 167 -21.20 -15.47 -1.16
N ASN A 168 -20.72 -15.09 -2.34
CA ASN A 168 -20.98 -15.84 -3.57
C ASN A 168 -20.09 -17.09 -3.63
N GLU A 169 -20.70 -18.27 -3.51
CA GLU A 169 -20.03 -19.58 -3.58
C GLU A 169 -19.27 -19.83 -4.91
N ASP A 170 -19.53 -19.06 -5.97
CA ASP A 170 -18.90 -19.17 -7.29
C ASP A 170 -17.44 -18.67 -7.35
N TYR A 171 -16.94 -18.05 -6.31
CA TYR A 171 -15.54 -17.55 -6.27
C TYR A 171 -14.50 -18.65 -6.05
N ARG A 172 -14.96 -19.82 -5.61
CA ARG A 172 -14.08 -20.92 -5.30
C ARG A 172 -13.94 -21.85 -6.50
N HIS A 173 -12.83 -21.74 -7.24
CA HIS A 173 -12.46 -22.68 -8.30
C HIS A 173 -11.56 -23.79 -7.72
N PRO A 174 -12.11 -24.84 -7.09
CA PRO A 174 -11.32 -25.85 -6.43
C PRO A 174 -10.63 -26.77 -7.45
N ILE A 175 -9.42 -27.20 -7.12
CA ILE A 175 -8.68 -28.20 -7.86
C ILE A 175 -8.92 -29.56 -7.18
N PRO A 176 -9.54 -30.52 -7.85
CA PRO A 176 -9.77 -31.84 -7.27
C PRO A 176 -8.47 -32.55 -6.92
N MET A 177 -8.46 -33.22 -5.78
CA MET A 177 -7.31 -34.02 -5.33
C MET A 177 -7.27 -35.44 -5.96
N GLY A 178 -8.32 -35.84 -6.66
CA GLY A 178 -8.46 -37.18 -7.21
C GLY A 178 -8.79 -38.25 -6.17
N ILE A 179 -9.34 -37.84 -5.04
CA ILE A 179 -9.79 -38.69 -3.95
C ILE A 179 -11.25 -38.32 -3.65
N PRO A 180 -12.24 -39.09 -4.20
CA PRO A 180 -13.66 -38.68 -4.18
C PRO A 180 -14.22 -38.36 -2.81
N GLY A 181 -13.74 -39.04 -1.77
CA GLY A 181 -14.16 -38.78 -0.39
C GLY A 181 -13.68 -37.45 0.15
N ILE A 182 -12.42 -37.09 -0.14
CA ILE A 182 -11.82 -35.83 0.26
C ILE A 182 -12.40 -34.71 -0.58
N ASP A 183 -12.47 -34.86 -1.89
CA ASP A 183 -13.02 -33.87 -2.80
C ASP A 183 -14.47 -33.50 -2.44
N ARG A 184 -15.26 -34.47 -2.01
CA ARG A 184 -16.65 -34.23 -1.52
C ARG A 184 -16.64 -33.39 -0.23
N LEU A 185 -15.77 -33.73 0.74
CA LEU A 185 -15.66 -32.99 2.01
C LEU A 185 -15.20 -31.58 1.81
N LEU A 186 -14.28 -31.38 0.85
CA LEU A 186 -13.71 -30.06 0.51
C LEU A 186 -14.52 -29.33 -0.58
N LYS A 187 -15.74 -29.75 -0.88
CA LYS A 187 -16.58 -29.14 -1.92
C LYS A 187 -15.86 -28.98 -3.26
N GLY A 188 -15.19 -30.04 -3.71
CA GLY A 188 -14.51 -30.10 -5.01
C GLY A 188 -12.99 -30.13 -4.97
N GLY A 189 -12.35 -29.98 -3.81
CA GLY A 189 -10.89 -29.97 -3.67
C GLY A 189 -10.34 -28.73 -2.97
N LEU A 190 -9.05 -28.40 -3.17
CA LEU A 190 -8.41 -27.19 -2.65
C LEU A 190 -8.48 -26.05 -3.67
N ALA A 191 -8.84 -24.87 -3.23
CA ALA A 191 -8.91 -23.67 -4.05
C ALA A 191 -7.69 -22.77 -3.88
N LYS A 192 -7.59 -21.72 -4.71
CA LYS A 192 -6.53 -20.72 -4.62
C LYS A 192 -6.51 -20.05 -3.24
N GLY A 193 -5.34 -20.02 -2.61
CA GLY A 193 -5.16 -19.45 -1.26
C GLY A 193 -5.43 -20.43 -0.11
N GLU A 194 -5.87 -21.67 -0.40
CA GLU A 194 -6.10 -22.70 0.60
C GLU A 194 -4.86 -23.60 0.79
N ILE A 195 -4.65 -24.06 2.01
CA ILE A 195 -3.55 -24.96 2.38
C ILE A 195 -4.13 -26.25 2.93
N GLY A 196 -3.77 -27.39 2.33
CA GLY A 196 -4.06 -28.73 2.85
C GLY A 196 -2.86 -29.32 3.58
N VAL A 197 -3.08 -29.83 4.80
CA VAL A 197 -2.03 -30.48 5.61
C VAL A 197 -2.38 -31.94 5.82
N VAL A 198 -1.42 -32.85 5.48
CA VAL A 198 -1.56 -34.29 5.70
C VAL A 198 -0.74 -34.69 6.94
N LEU A 199 -1.41 -35.10 8.00
CA LEU A 199 -0.78 -35.57 9.23
C LEU A 199 -0.91 -37.08 9.32
N ALA A 200 0.20 -37.82 9.40
CA ALA A 200 0.25 -39.23 9.60
C ALA A 200 1.61 -39.68 10.14
N PRO A 201 1.71 -40.82 10.85
CA PRO A 201 2.98 -41.40 11.28
C PRO A 201 3.96 -41.65 10.11
N THR A 202 5.23 -41.85 10.41
CA THR A 202 6.27 -42.18 9.43
C THR A 202 5.92 -43.57 8.78
N GLY A 203 6.15 -43.70 7.46
CA GLY A 203 5.95 -44.93 6.73
C GLY A 203 4.51 -45.22 6.26
N VAL A 204 3.51 -44.40 6.60
CA VAL A 204 2.09 -44.62 6.25
C VAL A 204 1.74 -44.14 4.84
N GLY A 205 2.66 -43.52 4.13
CA GLY A 205 2.44 -43.13 2.73
C GLY A 205 2.06 -41.64 2.51
N LYS A 206 2.43 -40.72 3.42
CA LYS A 206 2.21 -39.26 3.25
C LYS A 206 2.74 -38.74 1.91
N SER A 207 4.00 -39.03 1.61
CA SER A 207 4.64 -38.61 0.35
C SER A 207 3.98 -39.22 -0.88
N THR A 208 3.52 -40.48 -0.77
CA THR A 208 2.77 -41.19 -1.84
C THR A 208 1.44 -40.50 -2.11
N LEU A 209 0.74 -40.10 -1.04
CA LEU A 209 -0.54 -39.40 -1.16
C LEU A 209 -0.33 -38.01 -1.85
N LEU A 210 0.67 -37.24 -1.43
CA LEU A 210 0.98 -35.95 -2.04
C LEU A 210 1.38 -36.10 -3.52
N LYS A 211 2.18 -37.11 -3.87
CA LYS A 211 2.51 -37.43 -5.27
C LYS A 211 1.26 -37.77 -6.10
N LYS A 212 0.33 -38.53 -5.53
CA LYS A 212 -0.95 -38.89 -6.20
C LYS A 212 -1.79 -37.62 -6.47
N ILE A 213 -1.93 -36.76 -5.50
CA ILE A 213 -2.68 -35.48 -5.62
C ILE A 213 -2.02 -34.62 -6.71
N ALA A 214 -0.71 -34.44 -6.64
CA ALA A 214 0.06 -33.67 -7.61
C ALA A 214 -0.08 -34.21 -9.04
N ASN A 215 0.01 -35.52 -9.22
CA ASN A 215 -0.17 -36.18 -10.51
C ASN A 215 -1.58 -36.02 -11.06
N HIS A 216 -2.58 -36.05 -10.18
CA HIS A 216 -3.98 -35.84 -10.57
C HIS A 216 -4.18 -34.39 -11.07
N ALA A 217 -3.69 -33.38 -10.34
CA ALA A 217 -3.74 -31.98 -10.74
C ALA A 217 -2.99 -31.73 -12.07
N PHE A 218 -1.82 -32.37 -12.25
CA PHE A 218 -1.06 -32.30 -13.51
C PHE A 218 -1.86 -32.85 -14.69
N ASN A 219 -2.52 -34.01 -14.51
CA ASN A 219 -3.35 -34.63 -15.56
C ASN A 219 -4.59 -33.79 -15.92
N LEU A 220 -5.01 -32.90 -15.01
CA LEU A 220 -6.07 -31.90 -15.28
C LEU A 220 -5.54 -30.65 -15.98
N GLY A 221 -4.23 -30.59 -16.28
CA GLY A 221 -3.61 -29.47 -16.99
C GLY A 221 -3.05 -28.34 -16.12
N TYR A 222 -2.99 -28.53 -14.79
CA TYR A 222 -2.41 -27.54 -13.89
C TYR A 222 -0.88 -27.66 -13.83
N ASN A 223 -0.21 -26.53 -13.66
CA ASN A 223 1.21 -26.49 -13.36
C ASN A 223 1.44 -26.86 -11.89
N VAL A 224 2.19 -27.91 -11.62
CA VAL A 224 2.43 -28.43 -10.27
C VAL A 224 3.91 -28.32 -9.90
N LEU A 225 4.21 -27.64 -8.78
CA LEU A 225 5.54 -27.64 -8.17
C LEU A 225 5.56 -28.57 -6.97
N GLN A 226 6.47 -29.55 -6.97
CA GLN A 226 6.68 -30.44 -5.83
C GLN A 226 8.06 -30.19 -5.22
N ILE A 227 8.09 -29.97 -3.90
CA ILE A 227 9.33 -29.77 -3.14
C ILE A 227 9.45 -30.89 -2.11
N PHE A 228 10.55 -31.62 -2.15
CA PHE A 228 10.83 -32.71 -1.23
C PHE A 228 12.11 -32.44 -0.45
N PHE A 229 12.07 -32.60 0.87
CA PHE A 229 13.24 -32.40 1.73
C PHE A 229 13.89 -33.73 2.17
N GLU A 230 13.16 -34.85 2.10
CA GLU A 230 13.63 -36.14 2.61
C GLU A 230 13.94 -37.15 1.49
N ASP A 231 13.23 -37.09 0.35
CA ASP A 231 13.36 -38.07 -0.74
C ASP A 231 14.40 -37.64 -1.79
N ASN A 232 15.23 -38.60 -2.24
CA ASN A 232 16.14 -38.36 -3.35
C ASN A 232 15.34 -38.15 -4.66
N PRO A 233 15.61 -37.10 -5.45
CA PRO A 233 14.90 -36.82 -6.69
C PRO A 233 14.81 -37.99 -7.67
N LYS A 234 15.81 -38.88 -7.71
CA LYS A 234 15.82 -40.08 -8.56
C LYS A 234 14.78 -41.15 -8.18
N ILE A 235 14.31 -41.13 -6.93
CA ILE A 235 13.28 -42.08 -6.45
C ILE A 235 11.89 -41.54 -6.77
N ILE A 236 11.76 -40.26 -7.00
CA ILE A 236 10.48 -39.55 -7.25
C ILE A 236 10.04 -39.71 -8.71
N GLN A 237 10.98 -39.90 -9.63
CA GLN A 237 10.74 -40.00 -11.08
C GLN A 237 10.35 -41.41 -11.58
N ARG A 238 10.25 -42.41 -10.69
CA ARG A 238 9.74 -43.74 -10.97
C ARG A 238 8.29 -43.88 -10.59
#